data_8af12e0c9e369dc96d2afe8c82af0566
#
_entry.id   8af12e0c9e369dc96d2afe8c82af0566
#
_cell.length_a   1.000
_cell.length_b   1.000
_cell.length_c   1.000
_cell.angle_alpha   90.00
_cell.angle_beta   90.00
_cell.angle_gamma   90.00
#
_symmetry.space_group_name_H-M   'P 1'
#
loop_
_entity.id
_entity.type
_entity.pdbx_description
1 polymer ?
#
loop_
_entity_poly.entity_id
_entity_poly.type
_entity_poly.pdbx_seq_one_letter_code
_entity_poly.pdbx_strand_id
1 'polypeptide(L)'
;MNYKNLFKKVLLLISSPAKAWEEISLEEDRRRGLATFVYPMIGLCGMAVFANVFIYNFASEDFTPNQLFQLAMTKCCAVFVAFFAGFFLAAKIVSKMARSLFRVDCDMPKAEQLVGYAMAVPFILKILVELVPPFYILKLIFQFYIIYVIWEGARVLLKMNENKSSWFSIFSSLVIIFCPFLIELIFNKLTAILN
;
A
#
# COMPACT_ATOMS: atom_id res chain seq x y z
N MET A 1 15.15 -14.31 0.67
CA MET A 1 13.83 -13.74 0.32
C MET A 1 13.34 -14.41 -0.96
N ASN A 2 12.16 -15.01 -0.96
CA ASN A 2 11.67 -15.73 -2.15
C ASN A 2 10.75 -14.83 -2.96
N TYR A 3 11.31 -14.08 -3.92
CA TYR A 3 10.57 -13.16 -4.79
C TYR A 3 9.44 -13.86 -5.56
N LYS A 4 9.59 -15.15 -5.89
CA LYS A 4 8.56 -15.93 -6.56
C LYS A 4 7.29 -16.04 -5.71
N ASN A 5 7.43 -16.22 -4.40
CA ASN A 5 6.30 -16.26 -3.48
C ASN A 5 5.65 -14.89 -3.31
N LEU A 6 6.43 -13.80 -3.32
CA LEU A 6 5.92 -12.44 -3.28
C LEU A 6 5.03 -12.16 -4.49
N PHE A 7 5.56 -12.39 -5.71
CA PHE A 7 4.79 -12.19 -6.94
C PHE A 7 3.57 -13.09 -7.03
N LYS A 8 3.68 -14.36 -6.59
CA LYS A 8 2.52 -15.27 -6.52
C LYS A 8 1.43 -14.69 -5.63
N LYS A 9 1.76 -14.20 -4.43
CA LYS A 9 0.78 -13.59 -3.51
C LYS A 9 0.14 -12.33 -4.09
N VAL A 10 0.95 -11.48 -4.72
CA VAL A 10 0.45 -10.27 -5.41
C VAL A 10 -0.56 -10.65 -6.48
N LEU A 11 -0.20 -11.57 -7.37
CA LEU A 11 -1.09 -12.03 -8.44
C LEU A 11 -2.36 -12.67 -7.88
N LEU A 12 -2.24 -13.45 -6.81
CA LEU A 12 -3.39 -14.09 -6.19
C LEU A 12 -4.34 -13.08 -5.54
N LEU A 13 -3.81 -12.05 -4.88
CA LEU A 13 -4.61 -10.96 -4.29
C LEU A 13 -5.37 -10.14 -5.35
N ILE A 14 -4.82 -10.03 -6.56
CA ILE A 14 -5.47 -9.31 -7.65
C ILE A 14 -6.44 -10.21 -8.41
N SER A 15 -6.08 -11.47 -8.69
CA SER A 15 -6.89 -12.36 -9.53
C SER A 15 -7.98 -13.10 -8.76
N SER A 16 -7.71 -13.48 -7.52
CA SER A 16 -8.62 -14.25 -6.67
C SER A 16 -8.44 -13.93 -5.19
N PRO A 17 -8.92 -12.76 -4.70
CA PRO A 17 -8.74 -12.33 -3.32
C PRO A 17 -9.23 -13.34 -2.29
N ALA A 18 -10.35 -14.02 -2.53
CA ALA A 18 -10.88 -15.01 -1.63
C ALA A 18 -9.86 -16.13 -1.33
N LYS A 19 -9.29 -16.74 -2.37
CA LYS A 19 -8.25 -17.76 -2.23
C LYS A 19 -6.97 -17.20 -1.59
N ALA A 20 -6.61 -15.97 -1.93
CA ALA A 20 -5.46 -15.32 -1.32
C ALA A 20 -5.62 -15.20 0.19
N TRP A 21 -6.79 -14.75 0.65
CA TRP A 21 -7.06 -14.59 2.07
C TRP A 21 -7.17 -15.92 2.82
N GLU A 22 -7.67 -16.98 2.18
CA GLU A 22 -7.61 -18.32 2.74
C GLU A 22 -6.16 -18.76 2.99
N GLU A 23 -5.26 -18.66 1.98
CA GLU A 23 -3.84 -18.97 2.15
C GLU A 23 -3.19 -18.09 3.23
N ILE A 24 -3.47 -16.79 3.26
CA ILE A 24 -2.93 -15.83 4.23
C ILE A 24 -3.43 -16.12 5.66
N SER A 25 -4.67 -16.56 5.81
CA SER A 25 -5.25 -16.90 7.12
C SER A 25 -4.58 -18.09 7.80
N LEU A 26 -3.97 -18.98 7.01
CA LEU A 26 -3.25 -20.15 7.47
C LEU A 26 -1.79 -19.84 7.86
N GLU A 27 -1.31 -18.63 7.63
CA GLU A 27 0.05 -18.23 8.02
C GLU A 27 0.17 -18.14 9.55
N GLU A 28 0.98 -19.01 10.14
CA GLU A 28 1.21 -19.05 11.60
C GLU A 28 1.94 -17.80 12.10
N ASP A 29 2.90 -17.29 11.32
CA ASP A 29 3.71 -16.11 11.68
C ASP A 29 3.30 -14.88 10.87
N ARG A 30 2.35 -14.10 11.39
CA ARG A 30 1.85 -12.87 10.77
C ARG A 30 2.94 -11.81 10.57
N ARG A 31 3.90 -11.71 11.51
CA ARG A 31 5.01 -10.74 11.39
C ARG A 31 5.95 -11.10 10.25
N ARG A 32 6.18 -12.37 10.04
CA ARG A 32 6.99 -12.87 8.91
C ARG A 32 6.30 -12.56 7.57
N GLY A 33 4.98 -12.65 7.50
CA GLY A 33 4.18 -12.25 6.35
C GLY A 33 4.42 -10.78 5.98
N LEU A 34 4.40 -9.88 6.96
CA LEU A 34 4.67 -8.45 6.75
C LEU A 34 6.10 -8.20 6.27
N ALA A 35 7.09 -8.81 6.89
CA ALA A 35 8.50 -8.65 6.51
C ALA A 35 8.80 -9.18 5.10
N THR A 36 8.12 -10.24 4.68
CA THR A 36 8.35 -10.86 3.37
C THR A 36 7.47 -10.27 2.25
N PHE A 37 6.43 -9.50 2.58
CA PHE A 37 5.51 -8.93 1.61
C PHE A 37 5.53 -7.39 1.62
N VAL A 38 5.15 -6.75 2.73
CA VAL A 38 4.94 -5.29 2.78
C VAL A 38 6.24 -4.53 2.54
N TYR A 39 7.30 -4.87 3.28
CA TYR A 39 8.56 -4.11 3.18
C TYR A 39 9.23 -4.23 1.80
N PRO A 40 9.28 -5.40 1.16
CA PRO A 40 9.76 -5.49 -0.22
C PRO A 40 8.91 -4.71 -1.22
N MET A 41 7.58 -4.70 -1.05
CA MET A 41 6.70 -3.94 -1.94
C MET A 41 6.91 -2.43 -1.79
N ILE A 42 7.12 -1.93 -0.58
CA ILE A 42 7.52 -0.53 -0.34
C ILE A 42 8.86 -0.25 -1.04
N GLY A 43 9.82 -1.18 -0.94
CA GLY A 43 11.10 -1.09 -1.63
C GLY A 43 10.95 -0.95 -3.14
N LEU A 44 10.11 -1.78 -3.74
CA LEU A 44 9.81 -1.72 -5.18
C LEU A 44 9.13 -0.40 -5.59
N CYS A 45 8.23 0.14 -4.77
CA CYS A 45 7.64 1.46 -5.00
C CYS A 45 8.69 2.57 -5.00
N GLY A 46 9.59 2.56 -4.02
CA GLY A 46 10.69 3.54 -3.97
C GLY A 46 11.62 3.43 -5.17
N MET A 47 11.97 2.22 -5.59
CA MET A 47 12.77 1.98 -6.79
C MET A 47 12.07 2.47 -8.07
N ALA A 48 10.76 2.25 -8.20
CA ALA A 48 9.99 2.74 -9.33
C ALA A 48 9.96 4.26 -9.40
N VAL A 49 9.80 4.95 -8.25
CA VAL A 49 9.85 6.41 -8.17
C VAL A 49 11.25 6.93 -8.50
N PHE A 50 12.29 6.29 -7.99
CA PHE A 50 13.67 6.64 -8.31
C PHE A 50 13.93 6.51 -9.81
N ALA A 51 13.54 5.39 -10.41
CA ALA A 51 13.69 5.15 -11.85
C ALA A 51 12.89 6.16 -12.69
N ASN A 52 11.66 6.52 -12.27
CA ASN A 52 10.82 7.51 -12.94
C ASN A 52 11.57 8.83 -13.16
N VAL A 53 12.23 9.34 -12.11
CA VAL A 53 12.95 10.62 -12.20
C VAL A 53 14.03 10.56 -13.28
N PHE A 54 14.78 9.46 -13.37
CA PHE A 54 15.80 9.32 -14.40
C PHE A 54 15.21 9.10 -15.80
N ILE A 55 14.20 8.25 -15.93
CA ILE A 55 13.57 7.93 -17.22
C ILE A 55 13.01 9.19 -17.89
N TYR A 56 12.36 10.05 -17.10
CA TYR A 56 11.62 11.19 -17.66
C TYR A 56 12.36 12.52 -17.63
N ASN A 57 13.45 12.65 -16.88
CA ASN A 57 14.17 13.92 -16.75
C ASN A 57 15.65 13.85 -17.18
N PHE A 58 16.16 12.67 -17.53
CA PHE A 58 17.58 12.51 -17.89
C PHE A 58 17.97 13.30 -19.15
N ALA A 59 17.07 13.43 -20.09
CA ALA A 59 17.30 14.16 -21.35
C ALA A 59 16.93 15.65 -21.29
N SER A 60 16.41 16.14 -20.14
CA SER A 60 16.10 17.56 -19.98
C SER A 60 17.36 18.34 -19.58
N GLU A 61 17.55 19.49 -20.24
CA GLU A 61 18.65 20.41 -19.90
C GLU A 61 18.42 21.17 -18.58
N ASP A 62 17.23 20.97 -17.96
CA ASP A 62 16.82 21.70 -16.76
C ASP A 62 17.54 21.25 -15.49
N PHE A 63 18.16 20.06 -15.48
CA PHE A 63 18.78 19.47 -14.30
C PHE A 63 20.22 19.03 -14.53
N THR A 64 21.10 19.44 -13.64
CA THR A 64 22.44 18.81 -13.56
C THR A 64 22.30 17.38 -13.01
N PRO A 65 23.23 16.46 -13.28
CA PRO A 65 23.21 15.08 -12.77
C PRO A 65 23.08 15.01 -11.24
N ASN A 66 23.70 15.93 -10.50
CA ASN A 66 23.62 16.00 -9.04
C ASN A 66 22.23 16.43 -8.55
N GLN A 67 21.61 17.41 -9.21
CA GLN A 67 20.24 17.84 -8.90
C GLN A 67 19.22 16.72 -9.20
N LEU A 68 19.41 16.01 -10.31
CA LEU A 68 18.56 14.90 -10.68
C LEU A 68 18.62 13.77 -9.64
N PHE A 69 19.83 13.43 -9.20
CA PHE A 69 20.03 12.43 -8.16
C PHE A 69 19.40 12.87 -6.83
N GLN A 70 19.59 14.13 -6.42
CA GLN A 70 19.00 14.69 -5.21
C GLN A 70 17.45 14.65 -5.28
N LEU A 71 16.87 15.02 -6.42
CA LEU A 71 15.42 14.96 -6.65
C LEU A 71 14.91 13.52 -6.55
N ALA A 72 15.60 12.57 -7.19
CA ALA A 72 15.23 11.15 -7.15
C ALA A 72 15.28 10.60 -5.72
N MET A 73 16.33 10.90 -4.97
CA MET A 73 16.45 10.49 -3.57
C MET A 73 15.35 11.10 -2.69
N THR A 74 15.07 12.39 -2.85
CA THR A 74 14.03 13.09 -2.08
C THR A 74 12.65 12.47 -2.32
N LYS A 75 12.28 12.23 -3.59
CA LYS A 75 11.02 11.58 -3.95
C LYS A 75 10.95 10.13 -3.45
N CYS A 76 12.04 9.39 -3.56
CA CYS A 76 12.14 8.03 -3.05
C CYS A 76 11.93 7.99 -1.53
N CYS A 77 12.60 8.87 -0.77
CA CYS A 77 12.42 8.99 0.67
C CYS A 77 10.98 9.37 1.04
N ALA A 78 10.36 10.29 0.30
CA ALA A 78 8.96 10.67 0.51
C ALA A 78 8.03 9.45 0.43
N VAL A 79 8.20 8.61 -0.58
CA VAL A 79 7.38 7.41 -0.79
C VAL A 79 7.65 6.36 0.29
N PHE A 80 8.91 6.16 0.68
CA PHE A 80 9.24 5.26 1.80
C PHE A 80 8.56 5.69 3.09
N VAL A 81 8.71 6.96 3.48
CA VAL A 81 8.09 7.50 4.69
C VAL A 81 6.57 7.42 4.59
N ALA A 82 5.99 7.77 3.44
CA ALA A 82 4.54 7.73 3.23
C ALA A 82 3.97 6.33 3.40
N PHE A 83 4.56 5.32 2.78
CA PHE A 83 4.03 3.97 2.87
C PHE A 83 4.34 3.31 4.21
N PHE A 84 5.54 3.50 4.79
CA PHE A 84 5.84 2.96 6.12
C PHE A 84 4.94 3.56 7.19
N ALA A 85 4.97 4.87 7.35
CA ALA A 85 4.18 5.53 8.37
C ALA A 85 2.68 5.40 8.09
N GLY A 86 2.27 5.48 6.80
CA GLY A 86 0.89 5.27 6.37
C GLY A 86 0.37 3.88 6.69
N PHE A 87 1.18 2.85 6.50
CA PHE A 87 0.83 1.48 6.84
C PHE A 87 0.52 1.32 8.34
N PHE A 88 1.42 1.75 9.23
CA PHE A 88 1.20 1.62 10.68
C PHE A 88 0.05 2.50 11.17
N LEU A 89 -0.08 3.71 10.63
CA LEU A 89 -1.19 4.59 10.95
C LEU A 89 -2.53 3.98 10.51
N ALA A 90 -2.61 3.48 9.29
CA ALA A 90 -3.80 2.82 8.78
C ALA A 90 -4.16 1.57 9.58
N ALA A 91 -3.19 0.71 9.92
CA ALA A 91 -3.41 -0.46 10.74
C ALA A 91 -3.98 -0.11 12.13
N LYS A 92 -3.44 0.95 12.76
CA LYS A 92 -3.93 1.44 14.05
C LYS A 92 -5.37 1.96 13.98
N ILE A 93 -5.69 2.73 12.93
CA ILE A 93 -7.04 3.27 12.71
C ILE A 93 -8.01 2.12 12.42
N VAL A 94 -7.66 1.19 11.52
CA VAL A 94 -8.48 0.03 11.17
C VAL A 94 -8.75 -0.87 12.37
N SER A 95 -7.72 -1.16 13.20
CA SER A 95 -7.88 -1.91 14.43
C SER A 95 -8.85 -1.24 15.41
N LYS A 96 -8.69 0.08 15.62
CA LYS A 96 -9.58 0.86 16.48
C LYS A 96 -11.01 0.90 15.93
N MET A 97 -11.16 1.10 14.64
CA MET A 97 -12.46 1.15 13.96
C MET A 97 -13.20 -0.20 14.05
N ALA A 98 -12.50 -1.32 13.81
CA ALA A 98 -13.07 -2.66 13.91
C ALA A 98 -13.64 -2.92 15.30
N ARG A 99 -12.90 -2.57 16.35
CA ARG A 99 -13.33 -2.76 17.74
C ARG A 99 -14.43 -1.80 18.18
N SER A 100 -14.29 -0.51 17.86
CA SER A 100 -15.19 0.55 18.35
C SER A 100 -16.51 0.60 17.58
N LEU A 101 -16.47 0.60 16.23
CA LEU A 101 -17.67 0.79 15.40
C LEU A 101 -18.33 -0.55 15.03
N PHE A 102 -17.55 -1.56 14.72
CA PHE A 102 -18.08 -2.85 14.23
C PHE A 102 -18.17 -3.91 15.33
N ARG A 103 -17.59 -3.66 16.51
CA ARG A 103 -17.58 -4.58 17.68
C ARG A 103 -17.02 -5.96 17.30
N VAL A 104 -15.92 -5.97 16.55
CA VAL A 104 -15.22 -7.17 16.12
C VAL A 104 -13.82 -7.17 16.75
N ASP A 105 -13.40 -8.33 17.22
CA ASP A 105 -12.07 -8.49 17.79
C ASP A 105 -11.02 -8.44 16.66
N CYS A 106 -10.32 -7.32 16.59
CA CYS A 106 -9.24 -7.05 15.65
C CYS A 106 -8.05 -6.49 16.41
N ASP A 107 -7.17 -7.38 16.86
CA ASP A 107 -5.90 -7.02 17.48
C ASP A 107 -4.94 -6.38 16.45
N MET A 108 -3.88 -5.70 16.92
CA MET A 108 -2.93 -5.05 16.03
C MET A 108 -2.34 -6.00 14.98
N PRO A 109 -1.88 -7.22 15.32
CA PRO A 109 -1.36 -8.15 14.31
C PRO A 109 -2.36 -8.52 13.20
N LYS A 110 -3.65 -8.67 13.53
CA LYS A 110 -4.69 -8.93 12.51
C LYS A 110 -4.92 -7.70 11.62
N ALA A 111 -4.93 -6.51 12.22
CA ALA A 111 -5.08 -5.26 11.47
C ALA A 111 -3.88 -5.02 10.55
N GLU A 112 -2.66 -5.23 11.03
CA GLU A 112 -1.45 -5.14 10.23
C GLU A 112 -1.47 -6.14 9.07
N GLN A 113 -1.90 -7.38 9.31
CA GLN A 113 -2.04 -8.39 8.27
C GLN A 113 -3.07 -7.97 7.23
N LEU A 114 -4.26 -7.53 7.65
CA LEU A 114 -5.32 -7.08 6.75
C LEU A 114 -4.87 -5.89 5.91
N VAL A 115 -4.34 -4.85 6.55
CA VAL A 115 -3.89 -3.63 5.88
C VAL A 115 -2.70 -3.91 4.97
N GLY A 116 -1.72 -4.66 5.46
CA GLY A 116 -0.49 -4.95 4.71
C GLY A 116 -0.75 -5.68 3.39
N TYR A 117 -1.59 -6.69 3.39
CA TYR A 117 -1.94 -7.40 2.15
C TYR A 117 -2.92 -6.61 1.28
N ALA A 118 -3.85 -5.85 1.86
CA ALA A 118 -4.72 -4.97 1.09
C ALA A 118 -3.94 -3.86 0.37
N MET A 119 -2.81 -3.41 0.91
CA MET A 119 -1.91 -2.45 0.27
C MET A 119 -1.24 -3.00 -1.00
N ALA A 120 -1.39 -4.28 -1.35
CA ALA A 120 -0.94 -4.81 -2.63
C ALA A 120 -1.47 -3.97 -3.82
N VAL A 121 -2.74 -3.56 -3.76
CA VAL A 121 -3.37 -2.76 -4.82
C VAL A 121 -2.71 -1.38 -4.95
N PRO A 122 -2.63 -0.54 -3.90
CA PRO A 122 -1.91 0.73 -3.97
C PRO A 122 -0.44 0.60 -4.40
N PHE A 123 0.28 -0.44 -3.93
CA PHE A 123 1.67 -0.64 -4.31
C PHE A 123 1.85 -0.87 -5.81
N ILE A 124 1.03 -1.77 -6.38
CA ILE A 124 1.11 -2.06 -7.82
C ILE A 124 0.71 -0.84 -8.64
N LEU A 125 -0.36 -0.16 -8.26
CA LEU A 125 -0.80 1.03 -8.95
C LEU A 125 0.25 2.15 -8.87
N LYS A 126 0.94 2.30 -7.73
CA LYS A 126 2.06 3.25 -7.61
C LYS A 126 3.18 2.88 -8.58
N ILE A 127 3.64 1.64 -8.60
CA ILE A 127 4.70 1.15 -9.49
C ILE A 127 4.32 1.37 -10.96
N LEU A 128 3.10 1.00 -11.34
CA LEU A 128 2.63 1.14 -12.73
C LEU A 128 2.59 2.59 -13.20
N VAL A 129 2.07 3.50 -12.37
CA VAL A 129 2.00 4.93 -12.72
C VAL A 129 3.38 5.56 -12.79
N GLU A 130 4.30 5.17 -11.92
CA GLU A 130 5.67 5.69 -11.95
C GLU A 130 6.42 5.23 -13.20
N LEU A 131 6.25 3.98 -13.62
CA LEU A 131 6.90 3.46 -14.82
C LEU A 131 6.21 3.90 -16.12
N VAL A 132 4.89 4.07 -16.09
CA VAL A 132 4.07 4.42 -17.24
C VAL A 132 3.02 5.47 -16.86
N PRO A 133 3.35 6.78 -16.89
CA PRO A 133 2.47 7.86 -16.43
C PRO A 133 1.05 7.87 -17.03
N PRO A 134 0.81 7.48 -18.30
CA PRO A 134 -0.55 7.40 -18.85
C PRO A 134 -1.50 6.50 -18.05
N PHE A 135 -0.98 5.55 -17.26
CA PHE A 135 -1.81 4.71 -16.38
C PHE A 135 -2.43 5.46 -15.18
N TYR A 136 -2.17 6.76 -15.03
CA TYR A 136 -2.76 7.56 -13.96
C TYR A 136 -4.29 7.52 -13.94
N ILE A 137 -4.93 7.55 -15.10
CA ILE A 137 -6.40 7.43 -15.21
C ILE A 137 -6.87 6.06 -14.74
N LEU A 138 -6.18 5.00 -15.15
CA LEU A 138 -6.47 3.64 -14.71
C LEU A 138 -6.29 3.47 -13.19
N LYS A 139 -5.30 4.12 -12.59
CA LYS A 139 -5.10 4.13 -11.14
C LYS A 139 -6.36 4.62 -10.40
N LEU A 140 -6.99 5.71 -10.88
CA LEU A 140 -8.20 6.25 -10.25
C LEU A 140 -9.36 5.25 -10.24
N ILE A 141 -9.47 4.43 -11.26
CA ILE A 141 -10.51 3.41 -11.38
C ILE A 141 -10.14 2.18 -10.53
N PHE A 142 -8.95 1.63 -10.77
CA PHE A 142 -8.53 0.38 -10.13
C PHE A 142 -8.25 0.49 -8.64
N GLN A 143 -8.00 1.71 -8.10
CA GLN A 143 -7.85 1.86 -6.65
C GLN A 143 -9.11 1.44 -5.87
N PHE A 144 -10.32 1.51 -6.47
CA PHE A 144 -11.54 1.04 -5.82
C PHE A 144 -11.58 -0.48 -5.65
N TYR A 145 -10.76 -1.22 -6.40
CA TYR A 145 -10.63 -2.67 -6.24
C TYR A 145 -10.16 -3.08 -4.84
N ILE A 146 -9.48 -2.18 -4.13
CA ILE A 146 -9.09 -2.40 -2.73
C ILE A 146 -10.29 -2.70 -1.82
N ILE A 147 -11.47 -2.13 -2.12
CA ILE A 147 -12.71 -2.37 -1.35
C ILE A 147 -13.05 -3.86 -1.38
N TYR A 148 -12.98 -4.48 -2.56
CA TYR A 148 -13.25 -5.90 -2.73
C TYR A 148 -12.20 -6.77 -2.03
N VAL A 149 -10.92 -6.40 -2.14
CA VAL A 149 -9.84 -7.11 -1.45
C VAL A 149 -10.02 -7.09 0.06
N ILE A 150 -10.40 -5.93 0.65
CA ILE A 150 -10.64 -5.80 2.09
C ILE A 150 -11.92 -6.53 2.49
N TRP A 151 -12.95 -6.51 1.66
CA TRP A 151 -14.21 -7.19 1.93
C TRP A 151 -14.00 -8.69 2.12
N GLU A 152 -13.26 -9.34 1.22
CA GLU A 152 -12.87 -10.74 1.37
C GLU A 152 -11.98 -10.97 2.60
N GLY A 153 -11.01 -10.10 2.84
CA GLY A 153 -10.14 -10.18 4.02
C GLY A 153 -10.90 -10.05 5.34
N ALA A 154 -11.89 -9.16 5.40
CA ALA A 154 -12.72 -8.99 6.59
C ALA A 154 -13.61 -10.22 6.88
N ARG A 155 -14.08 -10.89 5.84
CA ARG A 155 -14.85 -12.15 5.97
C ARG A 155 -13.98 -13.29 6.47
N VAL A 156 -12.78 -13.44 5.92
CA VAL A 156 -11.90 -14.57 6.23
C VAL A 156 -11.14 -14.35 7.55
N LEU A 157 -10.46 -13.20 7.72
CA LEU A 157 -9.63 -12.94 8.91
C LEU A 157 -10.43 -12.51 10.14
N LEU A 158 -11.46 -11.67 9.93
CA LEU A 158 -12.24 -11.10 11.03
C LEU A 158 -13.58 -11.79 11.24
N LYS A 159 -13.91 -12.77 10.37
CA LYS A 159 -15.17 -13.54 10.40
C LYS A 159 -16.41 -12.64 10.48
N MET A 160 -16.40 -11.53 9.75
CA MET A 160 -17.51 -10.57 9.72
C MET A 160 -18.67 -11.09 8.86
N ASN A 161 -19.90 -10.75 9.26
CA ASN A 161 -21.08 -10.96 8.41
C ASN A 161 -21.05 -10.03 7.21
N GLU A 162 -21.71 -10.40 6.10
CA GLU A 162 -21.67 -9.66 4.83
C GLU A 162 -21.99 -8.17 4.96
N ASN A 163 -23.06 -7.82 5.67
CA ASN A 163 -23.46 -6.42 5.87
C ASN A 163 -22.41 -5.59 6.60
N LYS A 164 -21.79 -6.16 7.66
CA LYS A 164 -20.73 -5.48 8.40
C LYS A 164 -19.45 -5.39 7.58
N SER A 165 -19.11 -6.44 6.85
CA SER A 165 -17.92 -6.50 6.00
C SER A 165 -17.98 -5.44 4.90
N SER A 166 -19.16 -5.19 4.29
CA SER A 166 -19.33 -4.20 3.24
C SER A 166 -19.03 -2.77 3.72
N TRP A 167 -19.63 -2.34 4.83
CA TRP A 167 -19.35 -1.02 5.40
C TRP A 167 -17.91 -0.90 5.93
N PHE A 168 -17.42 -1.95 6.59
CA PHE A 168 -16.05 -1.99 7.08
C PHE A 168 -15.04 -1.85 5.94
N SER A 169 -15.25 -2.52 4.81
CA SER A 169 -14.33 -2.46 3.67
C SER A 169 -14.30 -1.08 3.02
N ILE A 170 -15.44 -0.38 2.92
CA ILE A 170 -15.49 0.99 2.40
C ILE A 170 -14.68 1.94 3.30
N PHE A 171 -14.92 1.94 4.60
CA PHE A 171 -14.19 2.83 5.51
C PHE A 171 -12.71 2.47 5.61
N SER A 172 -12.36 1.17 5.65
CA SER A 172 -10.97 0.74 5.71
C SER A 172 -10.21 1.07 4.44
N SER A 173 -10.84 0.96 3.26
CA SER A 173 -10.20 1.32 1.99
C SER A 173 -9.88 2.82 1.93
N LEU A 174 -10.78 3.67 2.40
CA LEU A 174 -10.53 5.11 2.49
C LEU A 174 -9.32 5.39 3.40
N VAL A 175 -9.27 4.76 4.58
CA VAL A 175 -8.15 4.93 5.51
C VAL A 175 -6.83 4.49 4.87
N ILE A 176 -6.80 3.32 4.21
CA ILE A 176 -5.58 2.75 3.61
C ILE A 176 -5.07 3.61 2.44
N ILE A 177 -5.97 4.19 1.65
CA ILE A 177 -5.60 5.08 0.56
C ILE A 177 -5.15 6.45 1.09
N PHE A 178 -5.88 6.98 2.08
CA PHE A 178 -5.69 8.35 2.54
C PHE A 178 -4.49 8.54 3.46
N CYS A 179 -4.15 7.55 4.31
CA CYS A 179 -3.02 7.67 5.22
C CYS A 179 -1.68 7.88 4.52
N PRO A 180 -1.25 7.05 3.54
CA PRO A 180 -0.01 7.28 2.81
C PRO A 180 -0.04 8.60 2.03
N PHE A 181 -1.17 8.94 1.41
CA PHE A 181 -1.34 10.19 0.66
C PHE A 181 -1.12 11.43 1.54
N LEU A 182 -1.72 11.47 2.74
CA LEU A 182 -1.53 12.57 3.69
C LEU A 182 -0.08 12.71 4.12
N ILE A 183 0.59 11.60 4.40
CA ILE A 183 1.99 11.62 4.83
C ILE A 183 2.89 12.07 3.71
N GLU A 184 2.66 11.61 2.47
CA GLU A 184 3.41 12.07 1.29
C GLU A 184 3.23 13.58 1.08
N LEU A 185 2.02 14.09 1.24
CA LEU A 185 1.71 15.52 1.12
C LEU A 185 2.43 16.35 2.20
N ILE A 186 2.41 15.89 3.45
CA ILE A 186 3.10 16.55 4.57
C ILE A 186 4.60 16.55 4.32
N PHE A 187 5.18 15.42 3.93
CA PHE A 187 6.60 15.30 3.63
C PHE A 187 7.02 16.26 2.52
N ASN A 188 6.27 16.30 1.42
CA ASN A 188 6.57 17.18 0.29
C ASN A 188 6.47 18.67 0.67
N LYS A 189 5.52 19.05 1.54
CA LYS A 189 5.45 20.41 2.06
C LYS A 189 6.65 20.76 2.96
N LEU A 190 7.06 19.83 3.82
CA LEU A 190 8.22 20.05 4.68
C LEU A 190 9.50 20.21 3.87
N THR A 191 9.70 19.38 2.86
CA THR A 191 10.91 19.50 1.99
C THR A 191 10.88 20.78 1.18
N ALA A 192 9.72 21.27 0.75
CA ALA A 192 9.60 22.54 0.02
C ALA A 192 9.87 23.78 0.90
N ILE A 193 9.74 23.68 2.22
CA ILE A 193 10.05 24.77 3.15
C ILE A 193 11.56 24.79 3.49
N LEU A 194 12.20 23.62 3.44
CA LEU A 194 13.62 23.46 3.82
C LEU A 194 14.59 23.73 2.66
N ASN A 195 14.12 23.76 1.42
CA ASN A 195 14.87 24.10 0.22
C ASN A 195 14.57 25.54 -0.24
#